data_fa20003f66cb0e76b9ee06958df5635e
#
_entry.id   fa20003f66cb0e76b9ee06958df5635e
#
_cell.length_a   1.000
_cell.length_b   1.000
_cell.length_c   1.000
_cell.angle_alpha   90.00
_cell.angle_beta   90.00
_cell.angle_gamma   90.00
#
_symmetry.space_group_name_H-M   'P 1'
#
loop_
_entity.id
_entity.type
_entity.pdbx_description
1 polymer ?
#
loop_
_entity_poly.entity_id
_entity_poly.type
_entity_poly.pdbx_seq_one_letter_code
_entity_poly.pdbx_strand_id
1 'polypeptide(L)'
;MLHQSKLFMAAMATTISVCASAQVTTSAVSGQVIDETGQPVIGATVLAVHEPSGTQYGAVTNMDGRYTIQGMRTGGPYKIEISYIGYKKSAYTDLYLELGNTLGLDAKMEPSSELLDEVVVVADAKVNAGASSNFSTQKIENTPTIDRNIYDIVKNMPMAMTSKNGGITFAGSNNRYNSFQIDGTVSNDVFGLSASGTNGGQTGANPISMDAIQEIQVVVAPFDVRQSGFTGGGINAITKQGTNTTHGSFYTYFNNQNMYGKYDADNDYVKNPLGQQYTRTFGGTL
;
A
#
# COMPACT_ATOMS: atom_id res chain seq x y z
N MET A 1 23.20 -43.86 -12.70
CA MET A 1 22.78 -42.63 -13.38
C MET A 1 21.44 -42.04 -12.88
N LEU A 2 20.37 -42.83 -12.72
CA LEU A 2 19.09 -42.32 -12.26
C LEU A 2 19.07 -41.68 -10.85
N HIS A 3 19.93 -42.14 -9.93
CA HIS A 3 20.00 -41.61 -8.57
C HIS A 3 20.70 -40.26 -8.50
N GLN A 4 21.72 -40.04 -9.30
CA GLN A 4 22.43 -38.77 -9.38
C GLN A 4 21.58 -37.67 -10.03
N SER A 5 20.75 -38.01 -11.05
CA SER A 5 19.84 -37.04 -11.66
C SER A 5 18.71 -36.59 -10.71
N LYS A 6 18.23 -37.50 -9.85
CA LYS A 6 17.23 -37.17 -8.81
C LYS A 6 17.82 -36.26 -7.70
N LEU A 7 19.08 -36.48 -7.32
CA LEU A 7 19.78 -35.62 -6.37
C LEU A 7 20.05 -34.24 -6.96
N PHE A 8 20.38 -34.17 -8.25
CA PHE A 8 20.61 -32.89 -8.94
C PHE A 8 19.30 -32.09 -9.11
N MET A 9 18.20 -32.77 -9.43
CA MET A 9 16.87 -32.13 -9.47
C MET A 9 16.39 -31.67 -8.08
N ALA A 10 16.64 -32.45 -7.04
CA ALA A 10 16.31 -32.05 -5.67
C ALA A 10 17.15 -30.84 -5.19
N ALA A 11 18.46 -30.82 -5.51
CA ALA A 11 19.33 -29.68 -5.21
C ALA A 11 18.94 -28.42 -6.02
N MET A 12 18.53 -28.60 -7.27
CA MET A 12 18.06 -27.49 -8.10
C MET A 12 16.70 -26.95 -7.62
N ALA A 13 15.80 -27.82 -7.13
CA ALA A 13 14.55 -27.40 -6.55
C ALA A 13 14.72 -26.64 -5.22
N THR A 14 15.71 -27.01 -4.41
CA THR A 14 16.02 -26.30 -3.15
C THR A 14 16.68 -24.95 -3.39
N THR A 15 17.49 -24.78 -4.44
CA THR A 15 18.08 -23.48 -4.79
C THR A 15 17.07 -22.48 -5.33
N ILE A 16 16.01 -22.94 -6.01
CA ILE A 16 14.93 -22.06 -6.50
C ILE A 16 14.06 -21.54 -5.34
N SER A 17 13.93 -22.28 -4.26
CA SER A 17 13.13 -21.86 -3.08
C SER A 17 13.75 -20.70 -2.29
N VAL A 18 15.05 -20.43 -2.43
CA VAL A 18 15.74 -19.37 -1.68
C VAL A 18 15.55 -17.98 -2.31
N CYS A 19 15.04 -17.91 -3.54
CA CYS A 19 14.80 -16.63 -4.25
C CYS A 19 13.38 -16.07 -4.04
N ALA A 20 12.56 -16.64 -3.15
CA ALA A 20 11.29 -16.04 -2.76
C ALA A 20 11.58 -14.80 -1.89
N SER A 21 11.82 -13.67 -2.52
CA SER A 21 11.90 -12.37 -1.83
C SER A 21 10.57 -12.13 -1.14
N ALA A 22 10.57 -12.09 0.20
CA ALA A 22 9.40 -11.71 0.98
C ALA A 22 9.14 -10.22 0.74
N GLN A 23 8.21 -9.93 -0.16
CA GLN A 23 7.85 -8.55 -0.49
C GLN A 23 6.86 -8.00 0.52
N VAL A 24 6.91 -6.70 0.75
CA VAL A 24 6.07 -6.04 1.73
C VAL A 24 4.65 -5.89 1.17
N THR A 25 3.74 -6.71 1.64
CA THR A 25 2.31 -6.69 1.27
C THR A 25 1.39 -6.44 2.46
N THR A 26 1.97 -6.26 3.64
CA THR A 26 1.24 -6.15 4.91
C THR A 26 1.75 -4.96 5.72
N SER A 27 1.01 -4.65 6.77
CA SER A 27 1.34 -3.68 7.78
C SER A 27 1.57 -4.34 9.14
N ALA A 28 1.95 -3.56 10.13
CA ALA A 28 2.14 -4.02 11.50
C ALA A 28 1.67 -2.95 12.51
N VAL A 29 1.41 -3.39 13.74
CA VAL A 29 1.18 -2.51 14.89
C VAL A 29 2.15 -2.91 15.98
N SER A 30 2.78 -1.94 16.62
CA SER A 30 3.65 -2.18 17.78
C SER A 30 3.47 -1.07 18.81
N GLY A 31 3.74 -1.39 20.08
CA GLY A 31 3.66 -0.40 21.14
C GLY A 31 4.02 -0.98 22.48
N GLN A 32 3.84 -0.16 23.49
CA GLN A 32 4.07 -0.51 24.89
C GLN A 32 2.80 -0.27 25.71
N VAL A 33 2.50 -1.20 26.58
CA VAL A 33 1.40 -1.10 27.55
C VAL A 33 1.97 -0.87 28.92
N ILE A 34 1.60 0.24 29.54
CA ILE A 34 2.01 0.64 30.89
C ILE A 34 0.81 0.85 31.79
N ASP A 35 0.99 0.77 33.10
CA ASP A 35 -0.02 1.14 34.07
C ASP A 35 0.04 2.65 34.41
N GLU A 36 -0.79 3.10 35.36
CA GLU A 36 -0.82 4.49 35.82
C GLU A 36 0.50 4.93 36.46
N THR A 37 1.27 4.00 37.03
CA THR A 37 2.54 4.26 37.69
C THR A 37 3.72 4.27 36.74
N GLY A 38 3.48 3.95 35.44
CA GLY A 38 4.50 3.83 34.41
C GLY A 38 5.20 2.47 34.39
N GLN A 39 4.68 1.47 35.13
CA GLN A 39 5.21 0.10 35.10
C GLN A 39 4.69 -0.66 33.88
N PRO A 40 5.50 -1.52 33.26
CA PRO A 40 5.06 -2.33 32.12
C PRO A 40 4.00 -3.37 32.55
N VAL A 41 2.91 -3.45 31.79
CA VAL A 41 1.88 -4.47 32.01
C VAL A 41 2.27 -5.72 31.22
N ILE A 42 2.70 -6.76 31.94
CA ILE A 42 3.18 -8.03 31.37
C ILE A 42 2.00 -8.97 31.14
N GLY A 43 1.90 -9.57 29.95
CA GLY A 43 0.86 -10.55 29.65
C GLY A 43 -0.49 -9.92 29.29
N ALA A 44 -0.56 -8.62 29.01
CA ALA A 44 -1.77 -8.00 28.49
C ALA A 44 -2.06 -8.52 27.06
N THR A 45 -3.33 -8.80 26.80
CA THR A 45 -3.80 -9.23 25.49
C THR A 45 -4.16 -8.04 24.64
N VAL A 46 -3.58 -7.97 23.45
CA VAL A 46 -3.87 -6.97 22.42
C VAL A 46 -4.57 -7.67 21.28
N LEU A 47 -5.81 -7.30 21.00
CA LEU A 47 -6.65 -7.85 19.93
C LEU A 47 -6.97 -6.73 18.93
N ALA A 48 -6.56 -6.91 17.69
CA ALA A 48 -6.87 -6.01 16.60
C ALA A 48 -7.88 -6.67 15.66
N VAL A 49 -8.98 -5.98 15.39
CA VAL A 49 -10.06 -6.42 14.51
C VAL A 49 -10.15 -5.49 13.31
N HIS A 50 -10.00 -6.04 12.11
CA HIS A 50 -10.27 -5.32 10.87
C HIS A 50 -11.78 -5.32 10.64
N GLU A 51 -12.45 -4.21 10.91
CA GLU A 51 -13.93 -4.15 10.91
C GLU A 51 -14.55 -4.56 9.57
N PRO A 52 -14.04 -4.12 8.39
CA PRO A 52 -14.67 -4.46 7.12
C PRO A 52 -14.66 -5.96 6.79
N SER A 53 -13.66 -6.72 7.25
CA SER A 53 -13.55 -8.16 6.98
C SER A 53 -13.82 -9.04 8.20
N GLY A 54 -13.86 -8.47 9.40
CA GLY A 54 -13.94 -9.22 10.67
C GLY A 54 -12.69 -10.03 11.00
N THR A 55 -11.58 -9.82 10.27
CA THR A 55 -10.32 -10.54 10.53
C THR A 55 -9.70 -10.05 11.82
N GLN A 56 -9.29 -11.01 12.66
CA GLN A 56 -8.71 -10.74 13.97
C GLN A 56 -7.22 -11.07 13.99
N TYR A 57 -6.45 -10.23 14.66
CA TYR A 57 -5.03 -10.39 14.90
C TYR A 57 -4.77 -10.18 16.39
N GLY A 58 -3.84 -10.94 16.98
CA GLY A 58 -3.58 -10.84 18.39
C GLY A 58 -2.10 -10.93 18.75
N ALA A 59 -1.74 -10.28 19.85
CA ALA A 59 -0.44 -10.40 20.49
C ALA A 59 -0.59 -10.30 22.01
N VAL A 60 0.45 -10.70 22.72
CA VAL A 60 0.55 -10.58 24.18
C VAL A 60 1.80 -9.75 24.49
N THR A 61 1.71 -8.89 25.50
CA THR A 61 2.85 -8.06 25.92
C THR A 61 3.93 -8.89 26.60
N ASN A 62 5.17 -8.56 26.30
CA ASN A 62 6.37 -9.18 26.88
C ASN A 62 6.72 -8.62 28.27
N MET A 63 7.89 -8.97 28.83
CA MET A 63 8.36 -8.51 30.14
C MET A 63 8.55 -6.99 30.24
N ASP A 64 8.77 -6.33 29.10
CA ASP A 64 8.90 -4.87 29.04
C ASP A 64 7.56 -4.18 28.71
N GLY A 65 6.44 -4.91 28.73
CA GLY A 65 5.13 -4.43 28.34
C GLY A 65 4.98 -4.16 26.84
N ARG A 66 5.95 -4.60 26.00
CA ARG A 66 5.94 -4.35 24.55
C ARG A 66 5.22 -5.45 23.80
N TYR A 67 4.53 -5.06 22.73
CA TYR A 67 3.86 -6.00 21.81
C TYR A 67 4.13 -5.62 20.35
N THR A 68 3.97 -6.58 19.47
CA THR A 68 4.01 -6.38 18.02
C THR A 68 3.07 -7.36 17.34
N ILE A 69 2.17 -6.85 16.52
CA ILE A 69 1.28 -7.62 15.63
C ILE A 69 1.77 -7.39 14.22
N GLN A 70 2.18 -8.46 13.54
CA GLN A 70 2.69 -8.44 12.16
C GLN A 70 1.69 -9.09 11.20
N GLY A 71 1.90 -8.88 9.89
CA GLY A 71 1.10 -9.52 8.86
C GLY A 71 -0.34 -9.03 8.77
N MET A 72 -0.60 -7.80 9.22
CA MET A 72 -1.94 -7.19 9.19
C MET A 72 -2.25 -6.66 7.79
N ARG A 73 -3.51 -6.71 7.39
CA ARG A 73 -3.98 -6.10 6.15
C ARG A 73 -3.78 -4.59 6.18
N THR A 74 -3.52 -3.99 5.03
CA THR A 74 -3.50 -2.52 4.88
C THR A 74 -4.91 -1.96 4.82
N GLY A 75 -5.04 -0.67 5.14
CA GLY A 75 -6.33 0.00 5.20
C GLY A 75 -6.96 -0.07 6.59
N GLY A 76 -8.27 -0.12 6.66
CA GLY A 76 -9.05 -0.10 7.90
C GLY A 76 -10.52 0.22 7.60
N PRO A 77 -11.32 0.64 8.60
CA PRO A 77 -10.89 0.91 9.99
C PRO A 77 -10.58 -0.35 10.79
N TYR A 78 -9.67 -0.20 11.75
CA TYR A 78 -9.37 -1.21 12.75
C TYR A 78 -9.87 -0.77 14.12
N LYS A 79 -10.38 -1.75 14.91
CA LYS A 79 -10.58 -1.63 16.35
C LYS A 79 -9.50 -2.45 17.05
N ILE A 80 -8.71 -1.80 17.93
CA ILE A 80 -7.69 -2.48 18.74
C ILE A 80 -8.10 -2.42 20.19
N GLU A 81 -8.28 -3.56 20.80
CA GLU A 81 -8.64 -3.72 22.22
C GLU A 81 -7.45 -4.25 23.00
N ILE A 82 -7.17 -3.63 24.13
CA ILE A 82 -6.12 -4.05 25.07
C ILE A 82 -6.80 -4.41 26.39
N SER A 83 -6.56 -5.63 26.84
CA SER A 83 -7.19 -6.15 28.05
C SER A 83 -6.19 -6.86 28.96
N TYR A 84 -6.35 -6.67 30.27
CA TYR A 84 -5.59 -7.35 31.29
C TYR A 84 -6.45 -7.52 32.56
N ILE A 85 -6.19 -8.59 33.33
CA ILE A 85 -6.96 -8.89 34.54
C ILE A 85 -6.71 -7.78 35.58
N GLY A 86 -7.80 -7.21 36.12
CA GLY A 86 -7.72 -6.12 37.12
C GLY A 86 -7.57 -4.72 36.56
N TYR A 87 -7.59 -4.58 35.21
CA TYR A 87 -7.54 -3.29 34.54
C TYR A 87 -8.78 -3.06 33.67
N LYS A 88 -9.12 -1.81 33.44
CA LYS A 88 -10.16 -1.43 32.47
C LYS A 88 -9.68 -1.75 31.05
N LYS A 89 -10.59 -2.23 30.20
CA LYS A 89 -10.29 -2.42 28.79
C LYS A 89 -10.09 -1.07 28.11
N SER A 90 -9.01 -0.96 27.33
CA SER A 90 -8.76 0.19 26.46
C SER A 90 -9.07 -0.20 25.02
N ALA A 91 -9.90 0.58 24.32
CA ALA A 91 -10.24 0.36 22.94
C ALA A 91 -9.88 1.58 22.09
N TYR A 92 -9.23 1.34 20.97
CA TYR A 92 -8.83 2.32 19.97
C TYR A 92 -9.57 2.01 18.69
N THR A 93 -10.31 2.95 18.16
CA THR A 93 -11.15 2.80 16.96
C THR A 93 -10.65 3.70 15.83
N ASP A 94 -11.15 3.46 14.62
CA ASP A 94 -10.86 4.26 13.42
C ASP A 94 -9.37 4.32 13.04
N LEU A 95 -8.64 3.24 13.32
CA LEU A 95 -7.23 3.15 12.97
C LEU A 95 -7.07 2.64 11.53
N TYR A 96 -6.18 3.28 10.78
CA TYR A 96 -5.84 2.89 9.41
C TYR A 96 -4.37 2.50 9.33
N LEU A 97 -4.11 1.36 8.74
CA LEU A 97 -2.77 0.80 8.59
C LEU A 97 -2.26 1.00 7.17
N GLU A 98 -1.12 1.65 7.03
CA GLU A 98 -0.48 1.91 5.75
C GLU A 98 0.50 0.78 5.39
N LEU A 99 0.60 0.49 4.10
CA LEU A 99 1.46 -0.55 3.56
C LEU A 99 2.93 -0.36 3.96
N GLY A 100 3.52 -1.43 4.48
CA GLY A 100 4.93 -1.47 4.86
C GLY A 100 5.28 -0.67 6.11
N ASN A 101 4.33 0.07 6.67
CA ASN A 101 4.53 0.85 7.88
C ASN A 101 4.13 0.07 9.13
N THR A 102 4.78 0.39 10.23
CA THR A 102 4.40 -0.08 11.55
C THR A 102 3.76 1.07 12.32
N LEU A 103 2.47 0.91 12.65
CA LEU A 103 1.75 1.86 13.48
C LEU A 103 2.23 1.74 14.93
N GLY A 104 2.72 2.83 15.50
CA GLY A 104 3.06 2.91 16.92
C GLY A 104 1.83 3.21 17.76
N LEU A 105 1.42 2.30 18.65
CA LEU A 105 0.27 2.46 19.52
C LEU A 105 0.65 2.10 20.96
N ASP A 106 1.01 3.10 21.73
CA ASP A 106 1.28 2.97 23.16
C ASP A 106 -0.01 3.13 23.95
N ALA A 107 -0.19 2.34 24.99
CA ALA A 107 -1.38 2.33 25.81
C ALA A 107 -1.07 2.47 27.29
N LYS A 108 -1.92 3.23 27.98
CA LYS A 108 -1.89 3.35 29.42
C LYS A 108 -3.18 2.73 29.98
N MET A 109 -3.03 1.76 30.89
CA MET A 109 -4.14 1.05 31.49
C MET A 109 -4.43 1.55 32.90
N GLU A 110 -5.70 1.74 33.20
CA GLU A 110 -6.19 2.14 34.53
C GLU A 110 -6.64 0.91 35.30
N PRO A 111 -6.33 0.77 36.59
CA PRO A 111 -6.88 -0.28 37.43
C PRO A 111 -8.42 -0.21 37.44
N SER A 112 -9.08 -1.34 37.33
CA SER A 112 -10.53 -1.43 37.42
C SER A 112 -10.94 -1.91 38.80
N SER A 113 -11.70 -1.08 39.52
CA SER A 113 -12.43 -1.50 40.70
C SER A 113 -13.81 -2.11 40.36
N GLU A 114 -14.28 -1.91 39.12
CA GLU A 114 -15.54 -2.47 38.57
C GLU A 114 -15.33 -2.93 37.12
N LEU A 115 -15.88 -4.10 36.80
CA LEU A 115 -15.57 -4.90 35.59
C LEU A 115 -16.21 -4.43 34.27
N LEU A 116 -16.78 -3.22 34.15
CA LEU A 116 -17.73 -2.92 33.07
C LEU A 116 -17.52 -1.63 32.26
N ASP A 117 -16.48 -0.84 32.49
CA ASP A 117 -16.29 0.36 31.67
C ASP A 117 -15.17 0.18 30.63
N GLU A 118 -15.57 0.18 29.36
CA GLU A 118 -14.68 0.29 28.20
C GLU A 118 -14.31 1.76 27.99
N VAL A 119 -13.03 2.08 28.03
CA VAL A 119 -12.54 3.42 27.71
C VAL A 119 -12.21 3.46 26.23
N VAL A 120 -12.99 4.20 25.45
CA VAL A 120 -12.71 4.45 24.04
C VAL A 120 -11.74 5.64 23.93
N VAL A 121 -10.55 5.38 23.46
CA VAL A 121 -9.54 6.41 23.23
C VAL A 121 -9.35 6.60 21.73
N VAL A 122 -9.44 7.83 21.24
CA VAL A 122 -9.02 8.18 19.88
C VAL A 122 -7.49 8.31 19.89
N ALA A 123 -6.81 7.42 19.19
CA ALA A 123 -5.35 7.41 19.20
C ALA A 123 -4.77 8.42 18.20
N ASP A 124 -3.84 9.23 18.68
CA ASP A 124 -2.88 9.92 17.80
C ASP A 124 -1.80 8.92 17.39
N ALA A 125 -1.97 8.33 16.22
CA ALA A 125 -1.09 7.31 15.71
C ALA A 125 0.21 7.93 15.19
N LYS A 126 1.34 7.53 15.77
CA LYS A 126 2.66 7.90 15.26
C LYS A 126 3.01 7.00 14.06
N VAL A 127 3.02 7.58 12.87
CA VAL A 127 3.49 6.90 11.66
C VAL A 127 5.02 7.03 11.59
N ASN A 128 5.73 5.92 11.59
CA ASN A 128 7.15 5.90 11.31
C ASN A 128 7.36 6.07 9.80
N ALA A 129 7.59 7.30 9.34
CA ALA A 129 7.83 7.61 7.94
C ALA A 129 9.29 7.28 7.56
N GLY A 130 9.47 6.26 6.71
CA GLY A 130 10.64 6.16 5.84
C GLY A 130 10.50 7.12 4.64
N ALA A 131 11.43 7.08 3.67
CA ALA A 131 11.33 7.84 2.40
C ALA A 131 10.29 7.18 1.45
N SER A 132 9.11 6.93 1.95
CA SER A 132 7.98 6.35 1.23
C SER A 132 6.77 7.27 1.25
N SER A 133 5.97 7.23 0.20
CA SER A 133 4.67 7.91 0.13
C SER A 133 3.59 6.89 -0.14
N ASN A 134 2.57 6.89 0.71
CA ASN A 134 1.44 6.00 0.58
C ASN A 134 0.22 6.76 0.07
N PHE A 135 -0.47 6.13 -0.86
CA PHE A 135 -1.72 6.60 -1.45
C PHE A 135 -2.80 5.60 -1.11
N SER A 136 -3.59 5.91 -0.08
CA SER A 136 -4.76 5.12 0.33
C SER A 136 -5.87 5.20 -0.73
N THR A 137 -6.86 4.31 -0.64
CA THR A 137 -8.04 4.30 -1.52
C THR A 137 -8.69 5.69 -1.63
N GLN A 138 -8.89 6.39 -0.52
CA GLN A 138 -9.47 7.74 -0.53
C GLN A 138 -8.61 8.76 -1.29
N LYS A 139 -7.29 8.69 -1.13
CA LYS A 139 -6.35 9.55 -1.86
C LYS A 139 -6.37 9.25 -3.36
N ILE A 140 -6.45 7.96 -3.72
CA ILE A 140 -6.55 7.49 -5.10
C ILE A 140 -7.84 8.00 -5.75
N GLU A 141 -8.97 7.87 -5.07
CA GLU A 141 -10.28 8.29 -5.57
C GLU A 141 -10.42 9.81 -5.70
N ASN A 142 -9.83 10.56 -4.78
CA ASN A 142 -9.86 12.03 -4.77
C ASN A 142 -8.82 12.68 -5.69
N THR A 143 -7.85 11.90 -6.22
CA THR A 143 -6.84 12.44 -7.12
C THR A 143 -7.39 12.49 -8.54
N PRO A 144 -7.47 13.66 -9.16
CA PRO A 144 -7.92 13.79 -10.55
C PRO A 144 -6.93 13.10 -11.48
N THR A 145 -7.44 12.23 -12.35
CA THR A 145 -6.65 11.50 -13.34
C THR A 145 -7.21 11.76 -14.73
N ILE A 146 -6.34 11.76 -15.75
CA ILE A 146 -6.75 11.93 -17.14
C ILE A 146 -7.15 10.58 -17.75
N ASP A 147 -6.31 9.57 -17.57
CA ASP A 147 -6.44 8.25 -18.20
C ASP A 147 -6.68 7.12 -17.19
N ARG A 148 -6.97 7.43 -15.93
CA ARG A 148 -7.04 6.47 -14.80
C ARG A 148 -5.82 5.56 -14.75
N ASN A 149 -4.67 6.16 -14.92
CA ASN A 149 -3.38 5.48 -14.86
C ASN A 149 -2.76 5.67 -13.47
N ILE A 150 -2.12 4.62 -12.95
CA ILE A 150 -1.36 4.68 -11.69
C ILE A 150 -0.33 5.79 -11.71
N TYR A 151 0.29 6.02 -12.87
CA TYR A 151 1.29 7.09 -13.04
C TYR A 151 0.72 8.49 -12.84
N ASP A 152 -0.58 8.70 -13.08
CA ASP A 152 -1.24 9.98 -12.79
C ASP A 152 -1.28 10.30 -11.30
N ILE A 153 -1.29 9.27 -10.46
CA ILE A 153 -1.23 9.42 -9.00
C ILE A 153 0.21 9.62 -8.56
N VAL A 154 1.11 8.75 -9.04
CA VAL A 154 2.51 8.75 -8.64
C VAL A 154 3.24 10.05 -9.00
N LYS A 155 2.87 10.72 -10.11
CA LYS A 155 3.45 12.02 -10.49
C LYS A 155 3.20 13.14 -9.48
N ASN A 156 2.19 12.99 -8.59
CA ASN A 156 1.93 13.96 -7.52
C ASN A 156 2.88 13.81 -6.33
N MET A 157 3.75 12.82 -6.34
CA MET A 157 4.78 12.65 -5.33
C MET A 157 5.92 13.64 -5.53
N PRO A 158 6.43 14.28 -4.47
CA PRO A 158 7.66 15.03 -4.52
C PRO A 158 8.79 14.18 -5.07
N MET A 159 9.67 14.47 -5.87
CA MET A 159 10.74 13.67 -6.48
C MET A 159 10.31 12.78 -7.65
N ALA A 160 9.02 12.64 -7.97
CA ALA A 160 8.56 12.00 -9.18
C ALA A 160 8.52 13.02 -10.34
N MET A 161 9.12 12.68 -11.45
CA MET A 161 9.15 13.51 -12.66
C MET A 161 8.66 12.70 -13.85
N THR A 162 7.83 13.30 -14.68
CA THR A 162 7.39 12.67 -15.92
C THR A 162 8.46 12.88 -17.00
N SER A 163 8.95 11.80 -17.57
CA SER A 163 9.85 11.84 -18.73
C SER A 163 9.08 12.27 -19.98
N LYS A 164 9.77 12.87 -20.96
CA LYS A 164 9.21 13.23 -22.28
C LYS A 164 8.52 12.05 -22.99
N ASN A 165 8.91 10.83 -22.68
CA ASN A 165 8.37 9.59 -23.25
C ASN A 165 7.21 9.01 -22.42
N GLY A 166 6.67 9.72 -21.43
CA GLY A 166 5.54 9.28 -20.62
C GLY A 166 5.90 8.35 -19.44
N GLY A 167 7.16 7.98 -19.26
CA GLY A 167 7.60 7.21 -18.10
C GLY A 167 7.81 8.10 -16.86
N ILE A 168 7.73 7.52 -15.67
CA ILE A 168 8.06 8.22 -14.43
C ILE A 168 9.49 7.93 -14.02
N THR A 169 10.22 8.97 -13.65
CA THR A 169 11.56 8.91 -13.07
C THR A 169 11.52 9.41 -11.63
N PHE A 170 12.30 8.81 -10.77
CA PHE A 170 12.44 9.21 -9.37
C PHE A 170 13.83 9.77 -9.14
N ALA A 171 13.90 10.93 -8.50
CA ALA A 171 15.16 11.61 -8.15
C ALA A 171 16.17 11.70 -9.34
N GLY A 172 15.67 11.84 -10.56
CA GLY A 172 16.49 11.95 -11.77
C GLY A 172 17.04 10.62 -12.32
N SER A 173 16.70 9.46 -11.71
CA SER A 173 17.09 8.15 -12.23
C SER A 173 16.27 7.78 -13.47
N ASN A 174 16.82 6.89 -14.32
CA ASN A 174 16.07 6.43 -15.48
C ASN A 174 14.89 5.55 -15.06
N ASN A 175 13.74 5.68 -15.72
CA ASN A 175 12.52 4.92 -15.44
C ASN A 175 12.71 3.39 -15.55
N ARG A 176 13.68 2.91 -16.31
CA ARG A 176 14.01 1.47 -16.44
C ARG A 176 14.58 0.87 -15.16
N TYR A 177 15.03 1.70 -14.24
CA TYR A 177 15.55 1.27 -12.94
C TYR A 177 14.49 1.24 -11.85
N ASN A 178 13.25 1.58 -12.19
CA ASN A 178 12.12 1.46 -11.28
C ASN A 178 11.65 0.00 -11.20
N SER A 179 11.07 -0.35 -10.06
CA SER A 179 10.34 -1.60 -9.89
C SER A 179 8.85 -1.30 -9.75
N PHE A 180 8.06 -1.95 -10.59
CA PHE A 180 6.62 -1.95 -10.47
C PHE A 180 6.16 -3.32 -9.96
N GLN A 181 5.41 -3.34 -8.87
CA GLN A 181 4.97 -4.55 -8.20
C GLN A 181 3.46 -4.51 -7.98
N ILE A 182 2.82 -5.66 -8.12
CA ILE A 182 1.41 -5.88 -7.82
C ILE A 182 1.35 -7.03 -6.82
N ASP A 183 0.79 -6.77 -5.63
CA ASP A 183 0.72 -7.73 -4.52
C ASP A 183 2.08 -8.40 -4.24
N GLY A 184 3.16 -7.61 -4.32
CA GLY A 184 4.51 -8.09 -4.13
C GLY A 184 5.13 -8.79 -5.34
N THR A 185 4.41 -9.01 -6.44
CA THR A 185 4.96 -9.62 -7.66
C THR A 185 5.46 -8.55 -8.61
N VAL A 186 6.71 -8.69 -9.08
CA VAL A 186 7.32 -7.75 -10.04
C VAL A 186 6.64 -7.86 -11.40
N SER A 187 6.17 -6.73 -11.94
CA SER A 187 5.50 -6.59 -13.23
C SER A 187 6.21 -5.59 -14.14
N ASN A 188 7.53 -5.65 -14.18
CA ASN A 188 8.34 -4.79 -15.04
C ASN A 188 8.35 -5.26 -16.50
N ASP A 189 8.52 -4.32 -17.42
CA ASP A 189 8.84 -4.64 -18.81
C ASP A 189 10.28 -5.13 -18.93
N VAL A 190 10.44 -6.45 -19.04
CA VAL A 190 11.76 -7.12 -19.11
C VAL A 190 12.53 -6.74 -20.38
N PHE A 191 11.83 -6.42 -21.47
CA PHE A 191 12.46 -6.07 -22.75
C PHE A 191 12.81 -4.60 -22.87
N GLY A 192 12.33 -3.75 -21.97
CA GLY A 192 12.60 -2.31 -21.97
C GLY A 192 11.99 -1.57 -23.16
N LEU A 193 10.92 -2.11 -23.75
CA LEU A 193 10.23 -1.53 -24.91
C LEU A 193 9.19 -0.50 -24.51
N SER A 194 8.69 -0.59 -23.27
CA SER A 194 7.68 0.32 -22.74
C SER A 194 8.31 1.57 -22.12
N ALA A 195 7.84 2.73 -22.53
CA ALA A 195 8.23 4.00 -21.90
C ALA A 195 7.78 4.08 -20.44
N SER A 196 6.68 3.42 -20.09
CA SER A 196 6.17 3.35 -18.72
C SER A 196 6.98 2.40 -17.82
N GLY A 197 7.78 1.49 -18.42
CA GLY A 197 8.54 0.48 -17.68
C GLY A 197 7.71 -0.71 -17.20
N THR A 198 6.45 -0.81 -17.60
CA THR A 198 5.54 -1.90 -17.21
C THR A 198 5.10 -2.74 -18.40
N ASN A 199 4.72 -3.99 -18.14
CA ASN A 199 4.14 -4.86 -19.14
C ASN A 199 2.91 -4.23 -19.79
N GLY A 200 2.80 -4.34 -21.12
CA GLY A 200 1.69 -3.75 -21.89
C GLY A 200 1.77 -2.24 -22.10
N GLY A 201 2.69 -1.54 -21.44
CA GLY A 201 2.81 -0.07 -21.56
C GLY A 201 3.21 0.41 -22.97
N GLN A 202 3.76 -0.45 -23.83
CA GLN A 202 4.03 -0.15 -25.23
C GLN A 202 2.75 0.14 -26.03
N THR A 203 1.63 -0.49 -25.66
CA THR A 203 0.31 -0.28 -26.27
C THR A 203 -0.56 0.71 -25.47
N GLY A 204 0.00 1.34 -24.44
CA GLY A 204 -0.73 2.22 -23.53
C GLY A 204 -1.63 1.46 -22.54
N ALA A 205 -1.51 0.13 -22.46
CA ALA A 205 -2.30 -0.65 -21.51
C ALA A 205 -1.74 -0.49 -20.08
N ASN A 206 -2.66 -0.31 -19.14
CA ASN A 206 -2.32 -0.31 -17.72
C ASN A 206 -2.15 -1.75 -17.23
N PRO A 207 -1.13 -2.07 -16.43
CA PRO A 207 -0.92 -3.42 -15.91
C PRO A 207 -2.04 -3.90 -14.97
N ILE A 208 -2.71 -2.96 -14.33
CA ILE A 208 -3.86 -3.21 -13.46
C ILE A 208 -4.83 -2.02 -13.52
N SER A 209 -6.13 -2.29 -13.40
CA SER A 209 -7.13 -1.22 -13.26
C SER A 209 -6.99 -0.52 -11.92
N MET A 210 -7.08 0.82 -11.94
CA MET A 210 -7.02 1.63 -10.72
C MET A 210 -8.14 1.28 -9.73
N ASP A 211 -9.28 0.82 -10.20
CA ASP A 211 -10.41 0.42 -9.36
C ASP A 211 -10.15 -0.85 -8.55
N ALA A 212 -9.22 -1.68 -9.01
CA ALA A 212 -8.80 -2.89 -8.30
C ALA A 212 -7.77 -2.61 -7.21
N ILE A 213 -7.25 -1.38 -7.11
CA ILE A 213 -6.18 -1.04 -6.19
C ILE A 213 -6.76 -0.52 -4.87
N GLN A 214 -6.26 -1.06 -3.77
CA GLN A 214 -6.55 -0.60 -2.41
C GLN A 214 -5.58 0.49 -1.97
N GLU A 215 -4.29 0.27 -2.22
CA GLU A 215 -3.23 1.18 -1.79
C GLU A 215 -2.06 1.14 -2.77
N ILE A 216 -1.41 2.29 -2.96
CA ILE A 216 -0.16 2.39 -3.71
C ILE A 216 0.90 2.93 -2.77
N GLN A 217 1.99 2.19 -2.60
CA GLN A 217 3.18 2.67 -1.92
C GLN A 217 4.24 3.00 -2.96
N VAL A 218 4.82 4.18 -2.85
CA VAL A 218 5.97 4.59 -3.64
C VAL A 218 7.15 4.79 -2.72
N VAL A 219 8.24 4.12 -3.01
CA VAL A 219 9.47 4.15 -2.20
C VAL A 219 10.61 4.66 -3.06
N VAL A 220 11.29 5.69 -2.58
CA VAL A 220 12.50 6.22 -3.20
C VAL A 220 13.64 6.04 -2.19
N ALA A 221 14.68 5.31 -2.57
CA ALA A 221 15.78 4.93 -1.67
C ALA A 221 15.31 4.12 -0.44
N PRO A 222 14.94 2.84 -0.63
CA PRO A 222 14.49 1.99 0.47
C PRO A 222 15.61 1.70 1.47
N PHE A 223 15.31 1.82 2.75
CA PHE A 223 16.19 1.38 3.83
C PHE A 223 15.83 -0.03 4.34
N ASP A 224 14.72 -0.59 3.86
CA ASP A 224 14.25 -1.92 4.23
C ASP A 224 14.88 -2.98 3.32
N VAL A 225 15.57 -3.95 3.92
CA VAL A 225 16.25 -5.06 3.20
C VAL A 225 15.27 -5.94 2.41
N ARG A 226 13.98 -5.93 2.75
CA ARG A 226 12.93 -6.64 2.01
C ARG A 226 12.61 -6.00 0.67
N GLN A 227 12.94 -4.71 0.50
CA GLN A 227 12.74 -3.98 -0.74
C GLN A 227 14.02 -3.97 -1.54
N SER A 228 14.10 -4.79 -2.56
CA SER A 228 15.30 -4.99 -3.38
C SER A 228 14.96 -5.09 -4.86
N GLY A 229 15.98 -5.14 -5.72
CA GLY A 229 15.82 -5.36 -7.15
C GLY A 229 15.58 -4.10 -7.98
N PHE A 230 15.79 -2.90 -7.42
CA PHE A 230 15.71 -1.63 -8.13
C PHE A 230 16.71 -0.60 -7.59
N THR A 231 17.08 0.36 -8.44
CA THR A 231 17.95 1.48 -8.08
C THR A 231 17.30 2.85 -8.31
N GLY A 232 16.11 2.85 -8.90
CA GLY A 232 15.23 4.01 -9.04
C GLY A 232 14.21 4.05 -7.90
N GLY A 233 12.93 4.19 -8.24
CA GLY A 233 11.82 4.08 -7.30
C GLY A 233 11.13 2.73 -7.37
N GLY A 234 10.61 2.27 -6.24
CA GLY A 234 9.70 1.14 -6.15
C GLY A 234 8.25 1.63 -6.09
N ILE A 235 7.40 1.12 -6.97
CA ILE A 235 5.95 1.33 -6.93
C ILE A 235 5.33 -0.02 -6.60
N ASN A 236 4.68 -0.12 -5.46
CA ASN A 236 4.00 -1.32 -5.01
C ASN A 236 2.50 -1.05 -4.89
N ALA A 237 1.70 -1.70 -5.74
CA ALA A 237 0.25 -1.62 -5.73
C ALA A 237 -0.33 -2.85 -5.05
N ILE A 238 -1.18 -2.64 -4.06
CA ILE A 238 -1.92 -3.72 -3.38
C ILE A 238 -3.35 -3.73 -3.86
N THR A 239 -3.83 -4.90 -4.25
CA THR A 239 -5.20 -5.07 -4.73
C THR A 239 -6.22 -5.07 -3.60
N LYS A 240 -7.46 -4.63 -3.93
CA LYS A 240 -8.59 -4.67 -3.01
C LYS A 240 -8.88 -6.12 -2.61
N GLN A 241 -9.07 -6.33 -1.33
CA GLN A 241 -9.44 -7.63 -0.76
C GLN A 241 -10.92 -7.62 -0.39
N GLY A 242 -11.55 -8.79 -0.42
CA GLY A 242 -12.95 -8.95 -0.06
C GLY A 242 -13.28 -8.47 1.36
N THR A 243 -14.48 -7.93 1.52
CA THR A 243 -15.07 -7.50 2.79
C THR A 243 -16.38 -8.24 3.03
N ASN A 244 -16.91 -8.16 4.25
CA ASN A 244 -18.19 -8.78 4.61
C ASN A 244 -19.41 -8.01 4.07
N THR A 245 -19.19 -6.79 3.58
CA THR A 245 -20.22 -5.95 2.95
C THR A 245 -19.98 -5.89 1.45
N THR A 246 -21.04 -6.03 0.66
CA THR A 246 -20.96 -5.93 -0.80
C THR A 246 -20.81 -4.47 -1.19
N HIS A 247 -19.76 -4.16 -1.94
CA HIS A 247 -19.51 -2.85 -2.51
C HIS A 247 -19.36 -2.97 -4.02
N GLY A 248 -19.92 -2.01 -4.75
CA GLY A 248 -19.78 -1.95 -6.18
C GLY A 248 -19.58 -0.52 -6.66
N SER A 249 -18.86 -0.37 -7.75
CA SER A 249 -18.67 0.92 -8.43
C SER A 249 -18.85 0.76 -9.93
N PHE A 250 -19.38 1.79 -10.56
CA PHE A 250 -19.43 1.90 -12.01
C PHE A 250 -18.96 3.30 -12.41
N TYR A 251 -18.14 3.36 -13.44
CA TYR A 251 -17.66 4.65 -13.94
C TYR A 251 -17.63 4.66 -15.47
N THR A 252 -17.74 5.85 -16.02
CA THR A 252 -17.52 6.12 -17.44
C THR A 252 -16.78 7.44 -17.62
N TYR A 253 -15.80 7.43 -18.52
CA TYR A 253 -15.06 8.61 -18.94
C TYR A 253 -15.25 8.78 -20.43
N PHE A 254 -15.44 10.02 -20.83
CA PHE A 254 -15.57 10.41 -22.21
C PHE A 254 -14.68 11.61 -22.47
N ASN A 255 -13.91 11.54 -23.54
CA ASN A 255 -13.06 12.63 -23.99
C ASN A 255 -13.12 12.73 -25.52
N ASN A 256 -13.15 13.96 -26.05
CA ASN A 256 -13.10 14.21 -27.47
C ASN A 256 -12.25 15.45 -27.77
N GLN A 257 -11.95 15.70 -29.04
CA GLN A 257 -11.13 16.83 -29.49
C GLN A 257 -11.65 18.20 -29.05
N ASN A 258 -12.94 18.33 -28.73
CA ASN A 258 -13.53 19.63 -28.32
C ASN A 258 -13.32 19.95 -26.84
N MET A 259 -12.86 18.95 -26.07
CA MET A 259 -12.56 19.09 -24.63
C MET A 259 -11.12 19.57 -24.37
N TYR A 260 -10.27 19.56 -25.40
CA TYR A 260 -8.92 20.09 -25.31
C TYR A 260 -8.93 21.62 -25.42
N GLY A 261 -8.00 22.27 -24.75
CA GLY A 261 -7.79 23.71 -24.86
C GLY A 261 -7.46 24.11 -26.30
N LYS A 262 -7.85 25.32 -26.66
CA LYS A 262 -7.56 25.91 -27.98
C LYS A 262 -6.34 26.84 -27.94
N TYR A 263 -5.63 26.88 -26.84
CA TYR A 263 -4.45 27.70 -26.63
C TYR A 263 -3.26 26.83 -26.34
N ASP A 264 -2.10 27.17 -26.88
CA ASP A 264 -0.84 26.51 -26.59
C ASP A 264 -0.20 26.99 -25.26
N ALA A 265 1.00 26.51 -24.96
CA ALA A 265 1.73 26.88 -23.75
C ALA A 265 2.11 28.38 -23.71
N ASP A 266 2.20 29.02 -24.87
CA ASP A 266 2.53 30.47 -25.03
C ASP A 266 1.28 31.36 -25.05
N ASN A 267 0.11 30.74 -24.80
CA ASN A 267 -1.21 31.39 -24.80
C ASN A 267 -1.67 31.89 -26.18
N ASP A 268 -1.12 31.33 -27.25
CA ASP A 268 -1.53 31.61 -28.61
C ASP A 268 -2.66 30.69 -29.06
N TYR A 269 -3.61 31.26 -29.83
CA TYR A 269 -4.73 30.49 -30.36
C TYR A 269 -4.28 29.50 -31.44
N VAL A 270 -4.50 28.20 -31.20
CA VAL A 270 -4.17 27.11 -32.14
C VAL A 270 -5.16 27.10 -33.30
N LYS A 271 -4.72 27.55 -34.51
CA LYS A 271 -5.53 27.58 -35.71
C LYS A 271 -5.95 26.21 -36.25
N ASN A 272 -5.12 25.20 -36.01
CA ASN A 272 -5.40 23.82 -36.43
C ASN A 272 -5.78 23.00 -35.19
N PRO A 273 -7.07 22.86 -34.88
CA PRO A 273 -7.51 21.99 -33.79
C PRO A 273 -7.11 20.55 -34.07
N LEU A 274 -6.95 19.79 -33.00
CA LEU A 274 -6.69 18.35 -33.08
C LEU A 274 -7.70 17.68 -34.03
N GLY A 275 -7.22 16.73 -34.84
CA GLY A 275 -8.09 15.93 -35.71
C GLY A 275 -9.19 15.24 -34.89
N GLN A 276 -10.21 14.76 -35.58
CA GLN A 276 -11.31 14.06 -34.91
C GLN A 276 -10.80 12.87 -34.13
N GLN A 277 -10.96 12.95 -32.82
CA GLN A 277 -10.60 11.88 -31.89
C GLN A 277 -11.61 11.77 -30.75
N TYR A 278 -11.82 10.58 -30.28
CA TYR A 278 -12.61 10.34 -29.07
C TYR A 278 -12.05 9.17 -28.28
N THR A 279 -12.12 9.27 -26.99
CA THR A 279 -11.82 8.17 -26.07
C THR A 279 -13.02 7.93 -25.19
N ARG A 280 -13.37 6.68 -25.00
CA ARG A 280 -14.40 6.24 -24.05
C ARG A 280 -13.82 5.15 -23.18
N THR A 281 -13.89 5.34 -21.89
CA THR A 281 -13.48 4.34 -20.89
C THR A 281 -14.66 4.08 -19.99
N PHE A 282 -14.97 2.83 -19.76
CA PHE A 282 -15.99 2.41 -18.80
C PHE A 282 -15.46 1.20 -18.03
N GLY A 283 -15.88 1.09 -16.80
CA GLY A 283 -15.51 -0.01 -15.95
C GLY A 283 -16.42 -0.09 -14.73
N GLY A 284 -16.22 -1.15 -13.96
CA GLY A 284 -16.96 -1.37 -12.75
C GLY A 284 -16.34 -2.48 -11.93
N THR A 285 -16.63 -2.45 -10.64
CA THR A 285 -16.23 -3.46 -9.65
C THR A 285 -17.44 -3.89 -8.84
N LEU A 286 -17.42 -5.14 -8.40
CA LEU A 286 -18.42 -5.70 -7.50
C LEU A 286 -17.74 -6.57 -6.45
#